data_3c16ef9e7a2d1e865a2171e6c9c11244
#
_entry.id   3c16ef9e7a2d1e865a2171e6c9c11244
#
_cell.length_a   1.000
_cell.length_b   1.000
_cell.length_c   1.000
_cell.angle_alpha   90.00
_cell.angle_beta   90.00
_cell.angle_gamma   90.00
#
_symmetry.space_group_name_H-M   'P 1'
#
loop_
_entity.id
_entity.type
_entity.pdbx_description
1 polymer ?
#
loop_
_entity_poly.entity_id
_entity_poly.type
_entity_poly.pdbx_seq_one_letter_code
_entity_poly.pdbx_strand_id
1 'polypeptide(L)'
;MKGDRSMKFRPCIDIHNGSVKQIVGGSLKDDNNQADNNFVSEYDASYYAKMYKHDGYSGGHIIILNPEGSEYYQKDLEQAELALSAYPNAMQIGGGININNAEKFLDMGASHVIVTSYVFRNGMIDYKRLKSLSALIGKENLVLDLSCRFAGENYYVVTDRWQKITDEVFSNELLEHLYEYCDEFLVHAVDVEGKASGVEEDVIKILGNVKDIPVTYAGGIHNTEDISIIKTLGNNMVDFTIGSALDIFGGNIKYGDLTKIISM
;
A
#
# COMPACT_ATOMS: atom_id res chain seq x y z
N MET A 1 -2.42 -28.31 -3.22
CA MET A 1 -1.12 -28.07 -2.58
C MET A 1 -0.89 -26.57 -2.67
N LYS A 2 -1.05 -25.81 -1.57
CA LYS A 2 -0.64 -24.38 -1.52
C LYS A 2 0.89 -24.39 -1.68
N GLY A 3 1.41 -23.74 -2.72
CA GLY A 3 2.85 -23.59 -2.90
C GLY A 3 3.45 -22.93 -1.67
N ASP A 4 4.71 -23.22 -1.40
CA ASP A 4 5.51 -22.65 -0.31
C ASP A 4 5.61 -21.14 -0.55
N ARG A 5 4.66 -20.35 0.03
CA ARG A 5 4.66 -18.90 -0.06
C ARG A 5 5.79 -18.38 0.83
N SER A 6 6.63 -17.55 0.28
CA SER A 6 7.66 -16.83 1.02
C SER A 6 7.44 -15.32 0.90
N MET A 7 7.95 -14.58 1.88
CA MET A 7 7.95 -13.13 1.93
C MET A 7 8.50 -12.53 0.62
N LYS A 8 7.85 -11.48 0.11
CA LYS A 8 8.24 -10.78 -1.12
C LYS A 8 8.37 -9.27 -0.86
N PHE A 9 9.23 -8.65 -1.63
CA PHE A 9 9.23 -7.20 -1.79
C PHE A 9 8.11 -6.81 -2.77
N ARG A 10 7.28 -5.84 -2.36
CA ARG A 10 6.20 -5.24 -3.14
C ARG A 10 6.55 -3.78 -3.42
N PRO A 11 6.98 -3.42 -4.63
CA PRO A 11 7.42 -2.05 -4.90
C PRO A 11 6.30 -1.03 -4.86
N CYS A 12 6.62 0.24 -4.62
CA CYS A 12 5.65 1.34 -4.62
C CYS A 12 5.98 2.42 -5.65
N ILE A 13 4.93 3.09 -6.13
CA ILE A 13 4.99 4.30 -6.97
C ILE A 13 3.95 5.27 -6.40
N ASP A 14 4.39 6.29 -5.67
CA ASP A 14 3.50 7.32 -5.15
C ASP A 14 3.47 8.50 -6.11
N ILE A 15 2.28 8.94 -6.47
CA ILE A 15 2.05 10.01 -7.44
C ILE A 15 1.39 11.19 -6.73
N HIS A 16 2.03 12.35 -6.82
CA HIS A 16 1.54 13.59 -6.25
C HIS A 16 1.91 14.79 -7.11
N ASN A 17 0.93 15.64 -7.45
CA ASN A 17 1.09 16.83 -8.29
C ASN A 17 1.78 16.52 -9.63
N GLY A 18 1.37 15.43 -10.29
CA GLY A 18 1.85 15.01 -11.62
C GLY A 18 3.25 14.39 -11.64
N SER A 19 3.82 14.02 -10.50
CA SER A 19 5.18 13.45 -10.42
C SER A 19 5.23 12.27 -9.45
N VAL A 20 6.17 11.35 -9.67
CA VAL A 20 6.49 10.30 -8.69
C VAL A 20 7.25 10.93 -7.53
N LYS A 21 6.79 10.68 -6.31
CA LYS A 21 7.35 11.27 -5.08
C LYS A 21 7.41 10.25 -3.96
N GLN A 22 8.23 10.57 -2.94
CA GLN A 22 8.13 9.98 -1.63
C GLN A 22 7.85 11.10 -0.63
N ILE A 23 6.77 10.97 0.13
CA ILE A 23 6.35 11.97 1.10
C ILE A 23 6.60 11.51 2.53
N VAL A 24 6.70 12.46 3.46
CA VAL A 24 6.71 12.18 4.89
C VAL A 24 5.31 11.78 5.33
N GLY A 25 5.16 10.62 5.96
CA GLY A 25 3.89 10.12 6.45
C GLY A 25 3.21 11.15 7.38
N GLY A 26 1.91 11.39 7.15
CA GLY A 26 1.12 12.36 7.88
C GLY A 26 1.37 13.85 7.54
N SER A 27 2.28 14.16 6.60
CA SER A 27 2.50 15.55 6.13
C SER A 27 1.52 15.99 5.04
N LEU A 28 0.79 15.05 4.43
CA LEU A 28 -0.19 15.33 3.39
C LEU A 28 -1.38 16.12 3.98
N LYS A 29 -1.54 17.38 3.57
CA LYS A 29 -2.61 18.28 4.01
C LYS A 29 -3.55 18.57 2.85
N ASP A 30 -4.85 18.65 3.16
CA ASP A 30 -5.87 18.97 2.16
C ASP A 30 -5.77 20.43 1.67
N ASP A 31 -5.26 21.33 2.52
CA ASP A 31 -5.05 22.72 2.16
C ASP A 31 -3.84 22.86 1.23
N ASN A 32 -4.09 23.39 0.01
CA ASN A 32 -3.10 23.72 -1.01
C ASN A 32 -2.29 22.55 -1.60
N ASN A 33 -2.74 21.31 -1.53
CA ASN A 33 -2.04 20.15 -2.09
C ASN A 33 -0.55 20.07 -1.67
N GLN A 34 -0.25 20.43 -0.42
CA GLN A 34 1.10 20.44 0.13
C GLN A 34 1.41 19.13 0.84
N ALA A 35 2.61 18.64 0.62
CA ALA A 35 3.22 17.54 1.37
C ALA A 35 4.72 17.82 1.53
N ASP A 36 5.29 17.41 2.67
CA ASP A 36 6.73 17.41 2.83
C ASP A 36 7.30 16.24 2.02
N ASN A 37 8.11 16.56 1.01
CA ASN A 37 8.67 15.56 0.11
C ASN A 37 10.05 15.13 0.60
N ASN A 38 10.26 13.82 0.77
CA ASN A 38 11.58 13.21 0.94
C ASN A 38 12.31 13.09 -0.40
N PHE A 39 11.54 12.93 -1.49
CA PHE A 39 12.06 12.72 -2.83
C PHE A 39 11.05 13.20 -3.89
N VAL A 40 11.56 13.79 -4.97
CA VAL A 40 10.80 14.11 -6.19
C VAL A 40 11.57 13.56 -7.38
N SER A 41 10.94 12.68 -8.15
CA SER A 41 11.56 12.02 -9.29
C SER A 41 11.71 12.96 -10.49
N GLU A 42 12.83 12.83 -11.19
CA GLU A 42 13.04 13.40 -12.53
C GLU A 42 12.46 12.50 -13.66
N TYR A 43 12.09 11.25 -13.33
CA TYR A 43 11.52 10.28 -14.25
C TYR A 43 10.01 10.16 -14.04
N ASP A 44 9.31 9.77 -15.10
CA ASP A 44 7.89 9.45 -15.05
C ASP A 44 7.64 8.07 -14.38
N ALA A 45 6.37 7.77 -14.10
CA ALA A 45 6.01 6.53 -13.42
C ALA A 45 6.28 5.26 -14.25
N SER A 46 6.36 5.37 -15.60
CA SER A 46 6.70 4.23 -16.45
C SER A 46 8.14 3.76 -16.28
N TYR A 47 9.04 4.67 -15.90
CA TYR A 47 10.44 4.32 -15.61
C TYR A 47 10.51 3.29 -14.48
N TYR A 48 9.85 3.57 -13.36
CA TYR A 48 9.81 2.67 -12.20
C TYR A 48 9.10 1.34 -12.53
N ALA A 49 7.95 1.41 -13.20
CA ALA A 49 7.22 0.21 -13.60
C ALA A 49 8.04 -0.70 -14.52
N LYS A 50 8.80 -0.15 -15.47
CA LYS A 50 9.72 -0.91 -16.35
C LYS A 50 10.88 -1.51 -15.56
N MET A 51 11.45 -0.78 -14.60
CA MET A 51 12.50 -1.27 -13.73
C MET A 51 12.00 -2.46 -12.89
N TYR A 52 10.84 -2.35 -12.24
CA TYR A 52 10.23 -3.43 -11.46
C TYR A 52 9.92 -4.66 -12.33
N LYS A 53 9.40 -4.44 -13.56
CA LYS A 53 9.17 -5.51 -14.53
C LYS A 53 10.44 -6.23 -14.92
N HIS A 54 11.51 -5.49 -15.21
CA HIS A 54 12.82 -6.04 -15.58
C HIS A 54 13.38 -6.93 -14.47
N ASP A 55 13.22 -6.50 -13.20
CA ASP A 55 13.76 -7.18 -12.03
C ASP A 55 12.80 -8.26 -11.48
N GLY A 56 11.65 -8.45 -12.11
CA GLY A 56 10.67 -9.50 -11.77
C GLY A 56 9.84 -9.22 -10.51
N TYR A 57 9.81 -7.98 -10.02
CA TYR A 57 8.95 -7.60 -8.90
C TYR A 57 7.53 -7.30 -9.38
N SER A 58 6.54 -7.89 -8.72
CA SER A 58 5.12 -7.70 -9.03
C SER A 58 4.27 -7.58 -7.76
N GLY A 59 3.00 -7.21 -7.92
CA GLY A 59 2.07 -7.02 -6.80
C GLY A 59 2.37 -5.78 -5.95
N GLY A 60 3.24 -4.90 -6.43
CA GLY A 60 3.45 -3.59 -5.83
C GLY A 60 2.27 -2.66 -6.10
N HIS A 61 2.30 -1.46 -5.52
CA HIS A 61 1.19 -0.53 -5.59
C HIS A 61 1.57 0.81 -6.22
N ILE A 62 0.58 1.42 -6.86
CA ILE A 62 0.58 2.80 -7.32
C ILE A 62 -0.44 3.54 -6.47
N ILE A 63 -0.05 4.65 -5.82
CA ILE A 63 -0.98 5.47 -5.03
C ILE A 63 -1.08 6.87 -5.62
N ILE A 64 -2.30 7.25 -6.01
CA ILE A 64 -2.64 8.62 -6.39
C ILE A 64 -2.97 9.38 -5.10
N LEU A 65 -2.13 10.35 -4.75
CA LEU A 65 -2.24 11.08 -3.49
C LEU A 65 -3.14 12.31 -3.57
N ASN A 66 -3.33 12.88 -4.74
CA ASN A 66 -4.28 13.99 -4.91
C ASN A 66 -5.72 13.49 -4.99
N PRO A 67 -6.68 14.17 -4.39
CA PRO A 67 -8.10 13.85 -4.54
C PRO A 67 -8.60 14.17 -5.95
N GLU A 68 -9.68 13.52 -6.39
CA GLU A 68 -10.32 13.70 -7.70
C GLU A 68 -10.66 15.16 -8.03
N GLY A 69 -10.94 15.99 -7.02
CA GLY A 69 -11.21 17.42 -7.21
C GLY A 69 -9.97 18.33 -7.30
N SER A 70 -8.75 17.78 -7.22
CA SER A 70 -7.51 18.54 -7.33
C SER A 70 -7.22 18.95 -8.78
N GLU A 71 -6.65 20.14 -8.99
CA GLU A 71 -6.12 20.58 -10.29
C GLU A 71 -5.01 19.66 -10.85
N TYR A 72 -4.35 18.88 -10.01
CA TYR A 72 -3.29 17.94 -10.37
C TYR A 72 -3.80 16.54 -10.70
N TYR A 73 -5.05 16.23 -10.36
CA TYR A 73 -5.56 14.84 -10.46
C TYR A 73 -5.46 14.26 -11.87
N GLN A 74 -5.71 15.08 -12.91
CA GLN A 74 -5.59 14.62 -14.29
C GLN A 74 -4.13 14.24 -14.65
N LYS A 75 -3.15 15.00 -14.16
CA LYS A 75 -1.72 14.70 -14.36
C LYS A 75 -1.31 13.45 -13.58
N ASP A 76 -1.88 13.23 -12.40
CA ASP A 76 -1.65 12.01 -11.62
C ASP A 76 -2.22 10.78 -12.34
N LEU A 77 -3.40 10.90 -12.94
CA LEU A 77 -3.98 9.83 -13.78
C LEU A 77 -3.08 9.50 -14.98
N GLU A 78 -2.53 10.50 -15.65
CA GLU A 78 -1.58 10.29 -16.75
C GLU A 78 -0.34 9.52 -16.31
N GLN A 79 0.22 9.83 -15.14
CA GLN A 79 1.34 9.08 -14.55
C GLN A 79 0.93 7.63 -14.22
N ALA A 80 -0.23 7.43 -13.62
CA ALA A 80 -0.74 6.10 -13.30
C ALA A 80 -0.95 5.25 -14.58
N GLU A 81 -1.51 5.83 -15.63
CA GLU A 81 -1.69 5.17 -16.92
C GLU A 81 -0.36 4.78 -17.57
N LEU A 82 0.66 5.66 -17.50
CA LEU A 82 2.02 5.35 -17.96
C LEU A 82 2.61 4.14 -17.22
N ALA A 83 2.45 4.06 -15.90
CA ALA A 83 2.96 2.94 -15.12
C ALA A 83 2.21 1.63 -15.42
N LEU A 84 0.87 1.67 -15.42
CA LEU A 84 0.03 0.50 -15.69
C LEU A 84 0.25 -0.04 -17.11
N SER A 85 0.38 0.84 -18.11
CA SER A 85 0.69 0.46 -19.51
C SER A 85 2.08 -0.17 -19.64
N ALA A 86 3.06 0.28 -18.84
CA ALA A 86 4.43 -0.25 -18.87
C ALA A 86 4.52 -1.66 -18.24
N TYR A 87 3.69 -1.95 -17.24
CA TYR A 87 3.67 -3.24 -16.55
C TYR A 87 2.22 -3.69 -16.25
N PRO A 88 1.44 -4.03 -17.29
CA PRO A 88 0.03 -4.38 -17.15
C PRO A 88 -0.17 -5.64 -16.30
N ASN A 89 -1.24 -5.65 -15.51
CA ASN A 89 -1.67 -6.73 -14.61
C ASN A 89 -0.64 -7.12 -13.53
N ALA A 90 0.31 -6.24 -13.21
CA ALA A 90 1.36 -6.53 -12.24
C ALA A 90 1.40 -5.54 -11.06
N MET A 91 0.77 -4.39 -11.21
CA MET A 91 0.73 -3.35 -10.17
C MET A 91 -0.72 -3.12 -9.73
N GLN A 92 -0.88 -2.93 -8.43
CA GLN A 92 -2.14 -2.51 -7.80
C GLN A 92 -2.28 -1.00 -7.89
N ILE A 93 -3.48 -0.44 -7.79
CA ILE A 93 -3.69 1.01 -7.77
C ILE A 93 -4.65 1.46 -6.68
N GLY A 94 -4.27 2.52 -5.96
CA GLY A 94 -5.07 3.16 -4.92
C GLY A 94 -5.12 4.68 -5.08
N GLY A 95 -5.90 5.32 -4.23
CA GLY A 95 -6.11 6.77 -4.23
C GLY A 95 -7.50 7.14 -4.74
N GLY A 96 -8.44 7.33 -3.80
CA GLY A 96 -9.80 7.73 -4.12
C GLY A 96 -10.68 6.69 -4.84
N ILE A 97 -10.30 5.42 -4.77
CA ILE A 97 -11.06 4.32 -5.40
C ILE A 97 -12.42 4.15 -4.75
N ASN A 98 -13.43 3.99 -5.59
CA ASN A 98 -14.82 3.78 -5.21
C ASN A 98 -15.58 2.99 -6.29
N ILE A 99 -16.87 2.72 -6.06
CA ILE A 99 -17.68 1.90 -6.98
C ILE A 99 -17.84 2.48 -8.39
N ASN A 100 -17.64 3.79 -8.58
CA ASN A 100 -17.84 4.46 -9.88
C ASN A 100 -16.56 4.46 -10.73
N ASN A 101 -15.39 4.20 -10.15
CA ASN A 101 -14.11 4.29 -10.86
C ASN A 101 -13.25 3.02 -10.80
N ALA A 102 -13.61 2.03 -9.97
CA ALA A 102 -12.82 0.81 -9.78
C ALA A 102 -12.60 0.03 -11.09
N GLU A 103 -13.67 -0.21 -11.87
CA GLU A 103 -13.58 -0.93 -13.16
C GLU A 103 -12.67 -0.19 -14.14
N LYS A 104 -12.73 1.16 -14.19
CA LYS A 104 -11.87 1.97 -15.06
C LYS A 104 -10.37 1.68 -14.81
N PHE A 105 -9.97 1.58 -13.56
CA PHE A 105 -8.55 1.32 -13.23
C PHE A 105 -8.13 -0.11 -13.55
N LEU A 106 -9.01 -1.08 -13.40
CA LEU A 106 -8.78 -2.46 -13.85
C LEU A 106 -8.63 -2.50 -15.38
N ASP A 107 -9.50 -1.82 -16.12
CA ASP A 107 -9.42 -1.70 -17.58
C ASP A 107 -8.15 -0.98 -18.05
N MET A 108 -7.61 -0.06 -17.24
CA MET A 108 -6.32 0.58 -17.49
C MET A 108 -5.11 -0.36 -17.29
N GLY A 109 -5.33 -1.57 -16.81
CA GLY A 109 -4.31 -2.60 -16.62
C GLY A 109 -3.80 -2.76 -15.18
N ALA A 110 -4.52 -2.25 -14.18
CA ALA A 110 -4.23 -2.58 -12.79
C ALA A 110 -4.53 -4.05 -12.51
N SER A 111 -3.70 -4.71 -11.70
CA SER A 111 -3.98 -6.07 -11.23
C SER A 111 -5.11 -6.09 -10.20
N HIS A 112 -5.13 -5.08 -9.33
CA HIS A 112 -6.12 -4.90 -8.27
C HIS A 112 -6.35 -3.41 -8.04
N VAL A 113 -7.49 -3.08 -7.44
CA VAL A 113 -7.73 -1.76 -6.87
C VAL A 113 -7.60 -1.81 -5.34
N ILE A 114 -6.99 -0.77 -4.76
CA ILE A 114 -6.78 -0.63 -3.32
C ILE A 114 -7.80 0.35 -2.77
N VAL A 115 -8.56 -0.07 -1.77
CA VAL A 115 -9.64 0.73 -1.17
C VAL A 115 -9.41 0.89 0.33
N THR A 116 -9.59 2.12 0.80
CA THR A 116 -9.52 2.50 2.21
C THR A 116 -10.83 3.18 2.62
N SER A 117 -10.88 4.50 2.58
CA SER A 117 -11.97 5.32 3.15
C SER A 117 -13.35 5.05 2.55
N TYR A 118 -13.44 4.58 1.29
CA TYR A 118 -14.72 4.31 0.64
C TYR A 118 -15.58 3.27 1.39
N VAL A 119 -14.95 2.24 1.95
CA VAL A 119 -15.63 1.18 2.68
C VAL A 119 -15.84 1.48 4.16
N PHE A 120 -15.49 2.69 4.60
CA PHE A 120 -15.75 3.15 5.96
C PHE A 120 -16.84 4.23 5.99
N ARG A 121 -17.67 4.19 7.02
CA ARG A 121 -18.70 5.20 7.28
C ARG A 121 -18.90 5.38 8.78
N ASN A 122 -18.85 6.61 9.25
CA ASN A 122 -19.04 6.94 10.68
C ASN A 122 -18.11 6.14 11.61
N GLY A 123 -16.86 5.94 11.22
CA GLY A 123 -15.87 5.20 12.02
C GLY A 123 -16.00 3.67 11.98
N MET A 124 -16.88 3.10 11.17
CA MET A 124 -17.12 1.66 11.06
C MET A 124 -17.07 1.19 9.60
N ILE A 125 -16.85 -0.09 9.39
CA ILE A 125 -16.90 -0.71 8.07
C ILE A 125 -18.34 -0.70 7.55
N ASP A 126 -18.54 -0.10 6.37
CA ASP A 126 -19.81 -0.19 5.64
C ASP A 126 -19.81 -1.48 4.78
N TYR A 127 -20.24 -2.56 5.38
CA TYR A 127 -20.31 -3.87 4.70
C TYR A 127 -21.21 -3.86 3.45
N LYS A 128 -22.16 -2.95 3.37
CA LYS A 128 -22.99 -2.81 2.16
C LYS A 128 -22.16 -2.30 0.99
N ARG A 129 -21.34 -1.26 1.23
CA ARG A 129 -20.41 -0.73 0.21
C ARG A 129 -19.35 -1.76 -0.15
N LEU A 130 -18.76 -2.42 0.84
CA LEU A 130 -17.74 -3.44 0.65
C LEU A 130 -18.27 -4.60 -0.20
N LYS A 131 -19.45 -5.15 0.14
CA LYS A 131 -20.10 -6.22 -0.63
C LYS A 131 -20.44 -5.78 -2.05
N SER A 132 -20.96 -4.56 -2.21
CA SER A 132 -21.31 -4.04 -3.54
C SER A 132 -20.08 -3.86 -4.42
N LEU A 133 -18.98 -3.36 -3.88
CA LEU A 133 -17.73 -3.20 -4.62
C LEU A 133 -17.11 -4.56 -4.97
N SER A 134 -16.99 -5.46 -4.00
CA SER A 134 -16.46 -6.82 -4.21
C SER A 134 -17.30 -7.62 -5.22
N ALA A 135 -18.62 -7.43 -5.23
CA ALA A 135 -19.50 -8.06 -6.22
C ALA A 135 -19.36 -7.45 -7.62
N LEU A 136 -19.06 -6.16 -7.73
CA LEU A 136 -18.87 -5.47 -9.01
C LEU A 136 -17.59 -5.93 -9.72
N ILE A 137 -16.47 -5.91 -8.99
CA ILE A 137 -15.15 -6.12 -9.61
C ILE A 137 -14.58 -7.53 -9.40
N GLY A 138 -15.23 -8.38 -8.58
CA GLY A 138 -14.66 -9.63 -8.07
C GLY A 138 -13.73 -9.39 -6.87
N LYS A 139 -13.80 -10.27 -5.87
CA LYS A 139 -12.92 -10.16 -4.68
C LYS A 139 -11.44 -10.32 -5.05
N GLU A 140 -11.16 -11.07 -6.10
CA GLU A 140 -9.81 -11.34 -6.64
C GLU A 140 -9.12 -10.12 -7.23
N ASN A 141 -9.83 -9.00 -7.37
CA ASN A 141 -9.31 -7.73 -7.86
C ASN A 141 -9.33 -6.63 -6.78
N LEU A 142 -9.64 -6.98 -5.53
CA LEU A 142 -9.77 -6.03 -4.43
C LEU A 142 -8.68 -6.22 -3.38
N VAL A 143 -7.96 -5.15 -3.06
CA VAL A 143 -7.07 -5.01 -1.91
C VAL A 143 -7.72 -4.06 -0.91
N LEU A 144 -7.74 -4.42 0.36
CA LEU A 144 -8.14 -3.52 1.43
C LEU A 144 -6.89 -2.94 2.12
N ASP A 145 -6.76 -1.62 2.09
CA ASP A 145 -5.76 -0.92 2.89
C ASP A 145 -6.37 -0.64 4.27
N LEU A 146 -5.82 -1.32 5.27
CA LEU A 146 -6.19 -1.25 6.67
C LEU A 146 -5.06 -0.56 7.47
N SER A 147 -4.61 0.59 6.99
CA SER A 147 -3.64 1.41 7.72
C SER A 147 -4.05 1.57 9.18
N CYS A 148 -3.11 1.41 10.12
CA CYS A 148 -3.44 1.39 11.53
C CYS A 148 -2.53 2.29 12.38
N ARG A 149 -3.07 2.72 13.53
CA ARG A 149 -2.39 3.54 14.53
C ARG A 149 -2.66 3.02 15.93
N PHE A 150 -1.63 3.06 16.78
CA PHE A 150 -1.78 2.73 18.19
C PHE A 150 -2.52 3.85 18.96
N ALA A 151 -3.56 3.48 19.70
CA ALA A 151 -4.31 4.40 20.54
C ALA A 151 -4.82 3.68 21.81
N GLY A 152 -4.43 4.18 22.96
CA GLY A 152 -4.77 3.56 24.24
C GLY A 152 -4.10 2.20 24.43
N GLU A 153 -4.81 1.13 24.20
CA GLU A 153 -4.32 -0.24 24.40
C GLU A 153 -4.29 -1.08 23.11
N ASN A 154 -4.80 -0.53 21.99
CA ASN A 154 -4.96 -1.28 20.74
C ASN A 154 -4.49 -0.48 19.53
N TYR A 155 -4.27 -1.17 18.42
CA TYR A 155 -4.20 -0.57 17.10
C TYR A 155 -5.61 -0.43 16.53
N TYR A 156 -5.90 0.74 15.97
CA TYR A 156 -7.17 1.02 15.30
C TYR A 156 -6.94 1.33 13.85
N VAL A 157 -7.85 0.91 12.97
CA VAL A 157 -7.82 1.29 11.57
C VAL A 157 -7.99 2.80 11.47
N VAL A 158 -7.24 3.42 10.56
CA VAL A 158 -7.34 4.87 10.27
C VAL A 158 -7.73 5.10 8.82
N THR A 159 -8.46 6.18 8.59
CA THR A 159 -8.97 6.58 7.29
C THR A 159 -8.68 8.05 7.00
N ASP A 160 -9.15 8.54 5.84
CA ASP A 160 -9.03 9.94 5.44
C ASP A 160 -7.57 10.44 5.51
N ARG A 161 -6.67 9.74 4.80
CA ARG A 161 -5.22 10.02 4.80
C ARG A 161 -4.64 9.99 6.21
N TRP A 162 -5.05 8.98 7.00
CA TRP A 162 -4.59 8.72 8.36
C TRP A 162 -5.00 9.77 9.40
N GLN A 163 -5.93 10.68 9.06
CA GLN A 163 -6.35 11.77 9.94
C GLN A 163 -7.46 11.34 10.91
N LYS A 164 -8.22 10.29 10.57
CA LYS A 164 -9.34 9.81 11.38
C LYS A 164 -9.09 8.40 11.90
N ILE A 165 -9.11 8.25 13.22
CA ILE A 165 -9.16 6.95 13.87
C ILE A 165 -10.60 6.44 13.78
N THR A 166 -10.77 5.17 13.43
CA THR A 166 -12.07 4.50 13.37
C THR A 166 -12.36 3.77 14.69
N ASP A 167 -13.55 3.18 14.80
CA ASP A 167 -13.92 2.34 15.93
C ASP A 167 -13.49 0.86 15.73
N GLU A 168 -12.88 0.55 14.56
CA GLU A 168 -12.45 -0.81 14.20
C GLU A 168 -11.06 -1.09 14.78
N VAL A 169 -11.00 -2.02 15.73
CA VAL A 169 -9.73 -2.53 16.26
C VAL A 169 -9.03 -3.38 15.18
N PHE A 170 -7.78 -3.03 14.87
CA PHE A 170 -6.96 -3.81 13.96
C PHE A 170 -6.53 -5.11 14.65
N SER A 171 -7.14 -6.22 14.28
CA SER A 171 -6.95 -7.52 14.93
C SER A 171 -7.09 -8.67 13.93
N ASN A 172 -6.69 -9.88 14.33
CA ASN A 172 -6.88 -11.06 13.50
C ASN A 172 -8.36 -11.35 13.22
N GLU A 173 -9.26 -11.11 14.19
CA GLU A 173 -10.70 -11.28 14.00
C GLU A 173 -11.25 -10.35 12.91
N LEU A 174 -10.79 -9.09 12.87
CA LEU A 174 -11.17 -8.16 11.81
C LEU A 174 -10.69 -8.66 10.45
N LEU A 175 -9.43 -9.08 10.34
CA LEU A 175 -8.85 -9.58 9.10
C LEU A 175 -9.56 -10.85 8.61
N GLU A 176 -9.93 -11.78 9.50
CA GLU A 176 -10.70 -12.97 9.17
C GLU A 176 -12.10 -12.63 8.62
N HIS A 177 -12.79 -11.65 9.19
CA HIS A 177 -14.09 -11.19 8.66
C HIS A 177 -13.98 -10.54 7.29
N LEU A 178 -12.90 -9.79 7.03
CA LEU A 178 -12.71 -9.06 5.78
C LEU A 178 -12.17 -9.93 4.63
N TYR A 179 -11.55 -11.05 4.96
CA TYR A 179 -11.01 -12.00 3.99
C TYR A 179 -12.03 -12.50 2.95
N GLU A 180 -13.31 -12.54 3.29
CA GLU A 180 -14.36 -12.98 2.37
C GLU A 180 -14.55 -12.02 1.18
N TYR A 181 -14.07 -10.77 1.31
CA TYR A 181 -14.38 -9.69 0.37
C TYR A 181 -13.20 -9.23 -0.48
N CYS A 182 -11.98 -9.63 -0.15
CA CYS A 182 -10.76 -9.16 -0.83
C CYS A 182 -9.75 -10.28 -1.08
N ASP A 183 -8.73 -9.99 -1.87
CA ASP A 183 -7.64 -10.92 -2.21
C ASP A 183 -6.36 -10.64 -1.44
N GLU A 184 -6.17 -9.41 -0.96
CA GLU A 184 -4.97 -8.98 -0.25
C GLU A 184 -5.29 -7.88 0.77
N PHE A 185 -4.46 -7.79 1.82
CA PHE A 185 -4.41 -6.63 2.72
C PHE A 185 -3.10 -5.85 2.53
N LEU A 186 -3.21 -4.53 2.41
CA LEU A 186 -2.10 -3.59 2.53
C LEU A 186 -2.24 -2.88 3.88
N VAL A 187 -1.18 -2.85 4.68
CA VAL A 187 -1.24 -2.30 6.04
C VAL A 187 -0.08 -1.34 6.28
N HIS A 188 -0.40 -0.05 6.41
CA HIS A 188 0.58 0.95 6.83
C HIS A 188 0.55 1.12 8.36
N ALA A 189 1.70 0.91 8.98
CA ALA A 189 1.91 1.28 10.38
C ALA A 189 2.18 2.80 10.44
N VAL A 190 1.12 3.59 10.63
CA VAL A 190 1.13 5.05 10.41
C VAL A 190 2.05 5.79 11.39
N ASP A 191 2.24 5.26 12.60
CA ASP A 191 3.04 5.92 13.62
C ASP A 191 4.55 5.96 13.29
N VAL A 192 5.01 5.06 12.44
CA VAL A 192 6.40 4.95 11.98
C VAL A 192 6.60 5.30 10.50
N GLU A 193 5.50 5.50 9.74
CA GLU A 193 5.55 5.76 8.30
C GLU A 193 6.33 7.03 7.97
N GLY A 194 7.28 6.90 7.05
CA GLY A 194 8.13 8.00 6.58
C GLY A 194 9.14 8.54 7.60
N LYS A 195 9.20 7.96 8.82
CA LYS A 195 10.08 8.42 9.92
C LYS A 195 11.42 7.71 9.99
N ALA A 196 11.58 6.58 9.27
CA ALA A 196 12.76 5.72 9.33
C ALA A 196 13.16 5.38 10.78
N SER A 197 12.19 5.00 11.61
CA SER A 197 12.35 4.79 13.06
C SER A 197 12.26 3.33 13.50
N GLY A 198 12.20 2.39 12.54
CA GLY A 198 11.98 0.97 12.77
C GLY A 198 10.51 0.56 12.54
N VAL A 199 10.28 -0.74 12.50
CA VAL A 199 8.97 -1.32 12.19
C VAL A 199 8.12 -1.53 13.45
N GLU A 200 6.80 -1.58 13.28
CA GLU A 200 5.82 -1.89 14.35
C GLU A 200 5.69 -3.41 14.51
N GLU A 201 6.45 -3.97 15.44
CA GLU A 201 6.54 -5.43 15.62
C GLU A 201 5.20 -6.08 15.93
N ASP A 202 4.34 -5.43 16.73
CA ASP A 202 3.05 -6.01 17.11
C ASP A 202 2.08 -6.04 15.93
N VAL A 203 2.12 -5.07 15.04
CA VAL A 203 1.38 -5.11 13.76
C VAL A 203 1.86 -6.27 12.91
N ILE A 204 3.19 -6.46 12.79
CA ILE A 204 3.77 -7.57 12.02
C ILE A 204 3.34 -8.93 12.60
N LYS A 205 3.31 -9.10 13.92
CA LYS A 205 2.84 -10.32 14.57
C LYS A 205 1.36 -10.62 14.26
N ILE A 206 0.50 -9.59 14.26
CA ILE A 206 -0.91 -9.73 13.84
C ILE A 206 -0.97 -10.22 12.39
N LEU A 207 -0.22 -9.57 11.48
CA LEU A 207 -0.18 -9.94 10.06
C LEU A 207 0.40 -11.36 9.83
N GLY A 208 1.39 -11.76 10.61
CA GLY A 208 2.02 -13.08 10.53
C GLY A 208 1.08 -14.24 10.87
N ASN A 209 -0.07 -13.98 11.50
CA ASN A 209 -1.10 -14.98 11.79
C ASN A 209 -2.11 -15.14 10.63
N VAL A 210 -2.11 -14.26 9.65
CA VAL A 210 -2.97 -14.36 8.45
C VAL A 210 -2.43 -15.45 7.52
N LYS A 211 -3.24 -16.47 7.22
CA LYS A 211 -2.75 -17.68 6.52
C LYS A 211 -3.25 -17.79 5.08
N ASP A 212 -4.39 -17.22 4.77
CA ASP A 212 -5.13 -17.60 3.56
C ASP A 212 -4.98 -16.59 2.41
N ILE A 213 -4.60 -15.36 2.69
CA ILE A 213 -4.38 -14.32 1.68
C ILE A 213 -3.04 -13.60 1.86
N PRO A 214 -2.53 -12.95 0.81
CA PRO A 214 -1.40 -12.05 0.89
C PRO A 214 -1.64 -10.90 1.86
N VAL A 215 -0.60 -10.53 2.60
CA VAL A 215 -0.57 -9.31 3.41
C VAL A 215 0.74 -8.57 3.14
N THR A 216 0.66 -7.27 2.93
CA THR A 216 1.82 -6.40 2.69
C THR A 216 1.92 -5.39 3.82
N TYR A 217 3.06 -5.40 4.51
CA TYR A 217 3.38 -4.42 5.54
C TYR A 217 4.09 -3.20 4.93
N ALA A 218 3.73 -2.02 5.38
CA ALA A 218 4.38 -0.74 5.07
C ALA A 218 4.62 0.07 6.34
N GLY A 219 5.73 0.79 6.39
CA GLY A 219 6.03 1.74 7.46
C GLY A 219 7.33 1.46 8.20
N GLY A 220 8.11 2.51 8.41
CA GLY A 220 9.25 2.54 9.32
C GLY A 220 10.52 1.84 8.88
N ILE A 221 10.50 1.00 7.86
CA ILE A 221 11.67 0.25 7.38
C ILE A 221 12.78 1.24 6.99
N HIS A 222 13.96 1.14 7.62
CA HIS A 222 15.09 2.03 7.37
C HIS A 222 16.44 1.32 7.20
N ASN A 223 16.49 0.02 7.53
CA ASN A 223 17.70 -0.81 7.37
C ASN A 223 17.31 -2.27 7.07
N THR A 224 18.31 -3.11 6.84
CA THR A 224 18.13 -4.54 6.50
C THR A 224 17.69 -5.39 7.69
N GLU A 225 17.99 -4.96 8.91
CA GLU A 225 17.57 -5.59 10.15
C GLU A 225 16.05 -5.55 10.30
N ASP A 226 15.41 -4.46 9.91
CA ASP A 226 13.95 -4.33 9.89
C ASP A 226 13.29 -5.38 8.98
N ILE A 227 13.89 -5.63 7.80
CA ILE A 227 13.41 -6.68 6.88
C ILE A 227 13.52 -8.06 7.55
N SER A 228 14.60 -8.31 8.29
CA SER A 228 14.78 -9.55 9.04
C SER A 228 13.77 -9.71 10.17
N ILE A 229 13.38 -8.61 10.84
CA ILE A 229 12.32 -8.58 11.85
C ILE A 229 10.98 -8.95 11.19
N ILE A 230 10.63 -8.33 10.05
CA ILE A 230 9.40 -8.66 9.31
C ILE A 230 9.39 -10.14 8.93
N LYS A 231 10.50 -10.68 8.40
CA LYS A 231 10.63 -12.08 8.04
C LYS A 231 10.37 -13.00 9.23
N THR A 232 10.97 -12.70 10.36
CA THR A 232 10.89 -13.53 11.57
C THR A 232 9.51 -13.47 12.21
N LEU A 233 9.03 -12.25 12.54
CA LEU A 233 7.76 -12.05 13.23
C LEU A 233 6.56 -12.29 12.33
N GLY A 234 6.70 -12.04 11.02
CA GLY A 234 5.71 -12.32 9.98
C GLY A 234 5.69 -13.77 9.48
N ASN A 235 6.42 -14.69 10.15
CA ASN A 235 6.47 -16.11 9.79
C ASN A 235 6.89 -16.36 8.32
N ASN A 236 7.73 -15.48 7.74
CA ASN A 236 8.11 -15.50 6.32
C ASN A 236 6.90 -15.42 5.34
N MET A 237 5.75 -14.91 5.81
CA MET A 237 4.49 -14.86 5.06
C MET A 237 4.04 -13.42 4.78
N VAL A 238 4.54 -12.44 5.54
CA VAL A 238 4.22 -11.02 5.40
C VAL A 238 5.13 -10.41 4.35
N ASP A 239 4.55 -9.95 3.24
CA ASP A 239 5.24 -9.17 2.23
C ASP A 239 5.53 -7.77 2.77
N PHE A 240 6.44 -7.03 2.15
CA PHE A 240 6.79 -5.70 2.60
C PHE A 240 7.00 -4.74 1.42
N THR A 241 6.78 -3.47 1.69
CA THR A 241 7.11 -2.37 0.77
C THR A 241 8.06 -1.39 1.44
N ILE A 242 8.93 -0.78 0.65
CA ILE A 242 9.88 0.25 1.10
C ILE A 242 9.75 1.43 0.15
N GLY A 243 9.55 2.60 0.70
CA GLY A 243 9.54 3.87 -0.02
C GLY A 243 10.88 4.61 0.11
N SER A 244 10.86 5.71 0.83
CA SER A 244 11.98 6.67 0.96
C SER A 244 13.31 6.11 1.46
N ALA A 245 13.31 4.92 2.10
CA ALA A 245 14.53 4.28 2.56
C ALA A 245 15.36 3.61 1.44
N LEU A 246 14.78 3.38 0.24
CA LEU A 246 15.50 2.85 -0.91
C LEU A 246 16.40 3.90 -1.57
N ASP A 247 17.56 3.49 -2.06
CA ASP A 247 18.51 4.37 -2.75
C ASP A 247 17.96 4.97 -4.05
N ILE A 248 17.06 4.29 -4.73
CA ILE A 248 16.34 4.82 -5.91
C ILE A 248 15.43 6.01 -5.56
N PHE A 249 15.15 6.23 -4.28
CA PHE A 249 14.42 7.37 -3.71
C PHE A 249 15.28 8.21 -2.76
N GLY A 250 16.61 8.08 -2.85
CA GLY A 250 17.55 8.85 -2.02
C GLY A 250 17.86 8.27 -0.64
N GLY A 251 17.35 7.09 -0.31
CA GLY A 251 17.63 6.40 0.95
C GLY A 251 18.91 5.58 0.95
N ASN A 252 19.10 4.75 1.97
CA ASN A 252 20.35 4.02 2.21
C ASN A 252 20.26 2.52 1.88
N ILE A 253 19.07 1.95 1.75
CA ILE A 253 18.87 0.54 1.38
C ILE A 253 19.07 0.39 -0.12
N LYS A 254 20.01 -0.46 -0.51
CA LYS A 254 20.28 -0.71 -1.92
C LYS A 254 19.17 -1.54 -2.56
N TYR A 255 18.45 -0.93 -3.52
CA TYR A 255 17.42 -1.62 -4.30
C TYR A 255 17.95 -2.90 -4.96
N GLY A 256 19.13 -2.84 -5.54
CA GLY A 256 19.78 -3.99 -6.19
C GLY A 256 20.13 -5.16 -5.27
N ASP A 257 20.16 -4.96 -3.95
CA ASP A 257 20.45 -6.01 -2.97
C ASP A 257 19.20 -6.70 -2.41
N LEU A 258 17.98 -6.20 -2.71
CA LEU A 258 16.72 -6.70 -2.12
C LEU A 258 16.51 -8.19 -2.37
N THR A 259 16.74 -8.69 -3.59
CA THR A 259 16.61 -10.11 -3.91
C THR A 259 17.51 -10.99 -3.02
N LYS A 260 18.74 -10.52 -2.75
CA LYS A 260 19.68 -11.19 -1.87
C LYS A 260 19.22 -11.15 -0.42
N ILE A 261 18.76 -9.99 0.07
CA ILE A 261 18.27 -9.79 1.43
C ILE A 261 17.07 -10.71 1.72
N ILE A 262 16.11 -10.82 0.79
CA ILE A 262 14.93 -11.67 0.92
C ILE A 262 15.31 -13.15 0.98
N SER A 263 16.34 -13.56 0.22
CA SER A 263 16.79 -14.97 0.15
C SER A 263 17.63 -15.41 1.36
N MET A 264 18.12 -14.49 2.18
CA MET A 264 18.83 -14.77 3.43
C MET A 264 17.87 -15.14 4.54
#